data_f7ed9adccb06779be2e69ba858560ad7
#
_entry.id   f7ed9adccb06779be2e69ba858560ad7
#
_cell.length_a   1.000
_cell.length_b   1.000
_cell.length_c   1.000
_cell.angle_alpha   90.00
_cell.angle_beta   90.00
_cell.angle_gamma   90.00
#
_symmetry.space_group_name_H-M   'P 1'
#
loop_
_entity.id
_entity.type
_entity.pdbx_description
1 polymer ?
#
loop_
_entity_poly.entity_id
_entity_poly.type
_entity_poly.pdbx_seq_one_letter_code
_entity_poly.pdbx_strand_id
1 'polypeptide(L)'
;MSSVLVVSTLMFIGMLGVLFLWDSEHLLAARYFFREQQRAHLSSAVVKYCQDTSFCIGFRQDTSLMLFPGLATSEVGFYRKRWGLYEMLLLTAGDEKKCCLMGKVDEGYSRAALYLPERGRTLSIAGKSRIEGKLYIGGQGVAYTQVRSEFFDGTPVAPSDICRSGAMLPSPAPEITAYVGELFRYAIEEWPEAENFGQATFAGLVEYRRIGQEIKAMGLTGPYVLCAADSLYIRGDCRLRGVIIVAGKVRIGTGFKGAVQVFARDAIGLEERVVLQAGSGLWVNGGTRWRSVRLGENCRVDGYVVVRGNTEQPQSPYAHYHQPSSAVVRGLVYVDGIADVRGVVEGSLYAGELCHFASEGYYADLFYNVSVCRSPGTVYPFLIKGPVERREVK
;
A
#
# COMPACT_ATOMS: atom_id res chain seq x y z
N MET A 1 67.52 -40.20 -19.17
CA MET A 1 67.35 -38.94 -18.44
C MET A 1 66.17 -38.09 -18.94
N SER A 2 65.87 -38.08 -20.24
CA SER A 2 64.78 -37.27 -20.82
C SER A 2 63.36 -37.65 -20.29
N SER A 3 63.02 -38.92 -20.13
CA SER A 3 61.69 -39.36 -19.68
C SER A 3 61.36 -39.01 -18.21
N VAL A 4 62.36 -39.03 -17.35
CA VAL A 4 62.17 -38.65 -15.92
C VAL A 4 61.87 -37.17 -15.82
N LEU A 5 62.50 -36.35 -16.60
CA LEU A 5 62.31 -34.90 -16.62
C LEU A 5 60.91 -34.52 -17.16
N VAL A 6 60.44 -35.23 -18.17
CA VAL A 6 59.08 -35.06 -18.71
C VAL A 6 58.00 -35.48 -17.66
N VAL A 7 58.18 -36.60 -16.99
CA VAL A 7 57.24 -37.03 -15.95
C VAL A 7 57.24 -36.09 -14.75
N SER A 8 58.37 -35.59 -14.31
CA SER A 8 58.45 -34.62 -13.20
C SER A 8 57.81 -33.29 -13.54
N THR A 9 57.97 -32.78 -14.78
CA THR A 9 57.28 -31.55 -15.22
C THR A 9 55.77 -31.73 -15.34
N LEU A 10 55.30 -32.88 -15.83
CA LEU A 10 53.87 -33.20 -15.86
C LEU A 10 53.26 -33.31 -14.46
N MET A 11 53.95 -33.96 -13.52
CA MET A 11 53.53 -34.00 -12.11
C MET A 11 53.45 -32.61 -11.48
N PHE A 12 54.46 -31.76 -11.74
CA PHE A 12 54.49 -30.41 -11.24
C PHE A 12 53.34 -29.54 -11.79
N ILE A 13 53.06 -29.63 -13.10
CA ILE A 13 51.93 -28.96 -13.74
C ILE A 13 50.61 -29.47 -13.16
N GLY A 14 50.45 -30.77 -12.94
CA GLY A 14 49.27 -31.38 -12.29
C GLY A 14 49.06 -30.85 -10.87
N MET A 15 50.13 -30.79 -10.09
CA MET A 15 50.08 -30.26 -8.73
C MET A 15 49.71 -28.77 -8.69
N LEU A 16 50.26 -27.93 -9.59
CA LEU A 16 49.88 -26.54 -9.74
C LEU A 16 48.40 -26.38 -10.14
N GLY A 17 47.90 -27.25 -11.02
CA GLY A 17 46.49 -27.29 -11.41
C GLY A 17 45.56 -27.59 -10.22
N VAL A 18 45.93 -28.59 -9.41
CA VAL A 18 45.15 -28.89 -8.18
C VAL A 18 45.18 -27.75 -7.17
N LEU A 19 46.33 -27.12 -6.94
CA LEU A 19 46.46 -25.96 -6.06
C LEU A 19 45.63 -24.78 -6.57
N PHE A 20 45.62 -24.52 -7.84
CA PHE A 20 44.81 -23.46 -8.44
C PHE A 20 43.32 -23.73 -8.32
N LEU A 21 42.88 -24.98 -8.55
CA LEU A 21 41.47 -25.35 -8.33
C LEU A 21 41.06 -25.19 -6.86
N TRP A 22 41.89 -25.63 -5.93
CA TRP A 22 41.62 -25.49 -4.51
C TRP A 22 41.54 -24.04 -4.09
N ASP A 23 42.49 -23.18 -4.50
CA ASP A 23 42.43 -21.74 -4.20
C ASP A 23 41.19 -21.08 -4.81
N SER A 24 40.80 -21.46 -6.03
CA SER A 24 39.58 -20.97 -6.66
C SER A 24 38.31 -21.38 -5.92
N GLU A 25 38.21 -22.60 -5.41
CA GLU A 25 37.08 -23.06 -4.59
C GLU A 25 37.01 -22.30 -3.26
N HIS A 26 38.15 -22.08 -2.59
CA HIS A 26 38.19 -21.29 -1.36
C HIS A 26 37.79 -19.83 -1.58
N LEU A 27 38.20 -19.20 -2.68
CA LEU A 27 37.80 -17.86 -3.04
C LEU A 27 36.29 -17.78 -3.34
N LEU A 28 35.73 -18.75 -4.04
CA LEU A 28 34.29 -18.83 -4.30
C LEU A 28 33.48 -19.02 -3.01
N ALA A 29 33.94 -19.93 -2.13
CA ALA A 29 33.30 -20.13 -0.83
C ALA A 29 33.34 -18.87 0.04
N ALA A 30 34.48 -18.18 0.10
CA ALA A 30 34.62 -16.94 0.84
C ALA A 30 33.72 -15.84 0.31
N ARG A 31 33.61 -15.68 -1.02
CA ARG A 31 32.68 -14.74 -1.67
C ARG A 31 31.23 -15.10 -1.36
N TYR A 32 30.87 -16.37 -1.39
CA TYR A 32 29.52 -16.82 -1.04
C TYR A 32 29.17 -16.48 0.41
N PHE A 33 30.04 -16.83 1.37
CA PHE A 33 29.83 -16.49 2.78
C PHE A 33 29.72 -14.98 3.02
N PHE A 34 30.55 -14.20 2.35
CA PHE A 34 30.49 -12.74 2.46
C PHE A 34 29.16 -12.18 1.96
N ARG A 35 28.66 -12.69 0.83
CA ARG A 35 27.35 -12.28 0.31
C ARG A 35 26.21 -12.66 1.24
N GLU A 36 26.22 -13.88 1.77
CA GLU A 36 25.20 -14.32 2.73
C GLU A 36 25.24 -13.49 4.01
N GLN A 37 26.41 -13.12 4.48
CA GLN A 37 26.57 -12.19 5.61
C GLN A 37 25.98 -10.81 5.29
N GLN A 38 26.26 -10.26 4.13
CA GLN A 38 25.67 -8.98 3.69
C GLN A 38 24.15 -9.06 3.63
N ARG A 39 23.56 -10.13 3.11
CA ARG A 39 22.10 -10.36 3.08
C ARG A 39 21.52 -10.45 4.49
N ALA A 40 22.22 -11.11 5.41
CA ALA A 40 21.82 -11.17 6.81
C ALA A 40 21.85 -9.77 7.46
N HIS A 41 22.89 -8.97 7.18
CA HIS A 41 22.97 -7.57 7.63
C HIS A 41 21.83 -6.74 7.08
N LEU A 42 21.48 -6.85 5.78
CA LEU A 42 20.35 -6.15 5.19
C LEU A 42 19.03 -6.54 5.87
N SER A 43 18.86 -7.80 6.21
CA SER A 43 17.65 -8.27 6.90
C SER A 43 17.57 -7.75 8.34
N SER A 44 18.68 -7.73 9.06
CA SER A 44 18.80 -7.14 10.40
C SER A 44 18.56 -5.62 10.38
N ALA A 45 19.03 -4.94 9.33
CA ALA A 45 18.78 -3.51 9.12
C ALA A 45 17.31 -3.17 8.96
N VAL A 46 16.53 -4.01 8.25
CA VAL A 46 15.07 -3.83 8.14
C VAL A 46 14.43 -3.93 9.52
N VAL A 47 14.78 -4.93 10.32
CA VAL A 47 14.24 -5.11 11.68
C VAL A 47 14.59 -3.90 12.56
N LYS A 48 15.84 -3.44 12.54
CA LYS A 48 16.26 -2.24 13.28
C LYS A 48 15.47 -1.01 12.83
N TYR A 49 15.28 -0.80 11.53
CA TYR A 49 14.50 0.32 11.01
C TYR A 49 13.04 0.29 11.45
N CYS A 50 12.45 -0.91 11.58
CA CYS A 50 11.08 -1.08 12.07
C CYS A 50 10.95 -0.82 13.57
N GLN A 51 11.90 -1.25 14.38
CA GLN A 51 11.82 -1.23 15.84
C GLN A 51 12.33 0.05 16.46
N ASP A 52 13.35 0.67 15.86
CA ASP A 52 14.00 1.85 16.42
C ASP A 52 13.35 3.14 15.92
N THR A 53 12.40 3.65 16.69
CA THR A 53 11.71 4.91 16.39
C THR A 53 12.61 6.13 16.53
N SER A 54 13.74 6.02 17.24
CA SER A 54 14.74 7.09 17.37
C SER A 54 15.60 7.22 16.12
N PHE A 55 15.69 6.16 15.33
CA PHE A 55 16.45 6.14 14.08
C PHE A 55 15.66 6.83 12.95
N CYS A 56 15.85 8.14 12.85
CA CYS A 56 15.19 8.97 11.84
C CYS A 56 16.10 9.15 10.63
N ILE A 57 15.65 8.67 9.47
CA ILE A 57 16.29 8.94 8.19
C ILE A 57 15.46 10.00 7.48
N GLY A 58 16.09 11.09 7.01
CA GLY A 58 15.45 12.08 6.16
C GLY A 58 15.02 11.48 4.81
N PHE A 59 13.99 12.04 4.20
CA PHE A 59 13.66 11.67 2.82
C PHE A 59 14.75 12.14 1.87
N ARG A 60 15.14 11.29 0.92
CA ARG A 60 16.17 11.53 -0.10
C ARG A 60 17.55 11.83 0.51
N GLN A 61 17.82 11.33 1.70
CA GLN A 61 19.13 11.40 2.33
C GLN A 61 19.72 10.00 2.45
N ASP A 62 20.98 9.87 2.08
CA ASP A 62 21.76 8.68 2.34
C ASP A 62 22.33 8.74 3.75
N THR A 63 22.15 7.69 4.50
CA THR A 63 22.68 7.54 5.86
C THR A 63 23.27 6.15 5.98
N SER A 64 24.44 6.02 6.59
CA SER A 64 25.00 4.71 6.89
C SER A 64 25.02 4.44 8.40
N LEU A 65 24.91 3.18 8.76
CA LEU A 65 24.92 2.72 10.13
C LEU A 65 25.69 1.41 10.24
N MET A 66 26.61 1.34 11.21
CA MET A 66 27.22 0.08 11.62
C MET A 66 26.26 -0.70 12.52
N LEU A 67 25.76 -1.83 12.04
CA LEU A 67 24.82 -2.67 12.80
C LEU A 67 25.47 -3.30 14.04
N PHE A 68 26.74 -3.70 13.91
CA PHE A 68 27.52 -4.31 14.97
C PHE A 68 28.79 -3.49 15.21
N PRO A 69 28.92 -2.81 16.37
CA PRO A 69 30.06 -2.02 16.69
C PRO A 69 31.36 -2.83 16.61
N GLY A 70 32.38 -2.29 15.96
CA GLY A 70 33.67 -2.96 15.76
C GLY A 70 33.79 -3.88 14.57
N LEU A 71 32.69 -4.13 13.82
CA LEU A 71 32.70 -4.94 12.62
C LEU A 71 32.46 -4.06 11.38
N ALA A 72 33.52 -3.62 10.72
CA ALA A 72 33.43 -2.73 9.55
C ALA A 72 32.55 -3.30 8.42
N THR A 73 32.52 -4.63 8.28
CA THR A 73 31.68 -5.31 7.28
C THR A 73 30.18 -5.22 7.59
N SER A 74 29.78 -4.71 8.76
CA SER A 74 28.39 -4.55 9.17
C SER A 74 27.80 -3.16 8.84
N GLU A 75 28.53 -2.35 8.09
CA GLU A 75 28.02 -1.06 7.63
C GLU A 75 26.92 -1.28 6.59
N VAL A 76 25.76 -0.65 6.84
CA VAL A 76 24.61 -0.67 5.94
C VAL A 76 24.22 0.76 5.60
N GLY A 77 24.12 1.04 4.33
CA GLY A 77 23.56 2.29 3.82
C GLY A 77 22.03 2.22 3.78
N PHE A 78 21.41 3.33 4.16
CA PHE A 78 19.96 3.49 4.17
C PHE A 78 19.59 4.67 3.29
N TYR A 79 18.67 4.43 2.35
CA TYR A 79 18.06 5.48 1.55
C TYR A 79 16.54 5.33 1.58
N ARG A 80 15.83 6.41 1.93
CA ARG A 80 14.38 6.43 2.07
C ARG A 80 13.75 7.39 1.07
N LYS A 81 12.74 6.92 0.35
CA LYS A 81 11.91 7.80 -0.46
C LYS A 81 10.42 7.44 -0.35
N ARG A 82 9.57 8.39 -0.71
CA ARG A 82 8.13 8.15 -0.76
C ARG A 82 7.76 7.38 -2.04
N TRP A 83 6.86 6.43 -1.88
CA TRP A 83 6.31 5.65 -2.98
C TRP A 83 4.79 5.55 -2.84
N GLY A 84 4.04 6.49 -3.45
CA GLY A 84 2.63 6.67 -3.17
C GLY A 84 2.39 7.02 -1.71
N LEU A 85 1.49 6.32 -1.05
CA LEU A 85 1.21 6.50 0.38
C LEU A 85 2.08 5.63 1.29
N TYR A 86 3.02 4.88 0.73
CA TYR A 86 4.01 4.09 1.46
C TYR A 86 5.40 4.74 1.40
N GLU A 87 6.33 4.17 2.13
CA GLU A 87 7.75 4.53 2.06
C GLU A 87 8.53 3.40 1.40
N MET A 88 9.42 3.71 0.52
CA MET A 88 10.38 2.78 -0.04
C MET A 88 11.71 2.96 0.66
N LEU A 89 12.20 1.90 1.27
CA LEU A 89 13.48 1.80 1.94
C LEU A 89 14.44 0.99 1.08
N LEU A 90 15.49 1.61 0.58
CA LEU A 90 16.60 0.97 -0.08
C LEU A 90 17.75 0.81 0.90
N LEU A 91 18.20 -0.41 1.05
CA LEU A 91 19.34 -0.81 1.89
C LEU A 91 20.47 -1.29 1.00
N THR A 92 21.69 -0.92 1.35
CA THR A 92 22.91 -1.33 0.66
C THR A 92 23.94 -1.85 1.64
N ALA A 93 24.53 -3.02 1.36
CA ALA A 93 25.64 -3.59 2.13
C ALA A 93 26.65 -4.17 1.14
N GLY A 94 27.76 -3.47 0.92
CA GLY A 94 28.70 -3.77 -0.17
C GLY A 94 27.98 -3.79 -1.52
N ASP A 95 28.04 -4.92 -2.23
CA ASP A 95 27.40 -5.09 -3.53
C ASP A 95 25.92 -5.51 -3.46
N GLU A 96 25.47 -5.97 -2.29
CA GLU A 96 24.11 -6.45 -2.10
C GLU A 96 23.16 -5.29 -1.80
N LYS A 97 21.97 -5.34 -2.40
CA LYS A 97 20.91 -4.33 -2.23
C LYS A 97 19.60 -5.00 -1.90
N LYS A 98 18.85 -4.39 -0.99
CA LYS A 98 17.48 -4.81 -0.65
C LYS A 98 16.56 -3.61 -0.67
N CYS A 99 15.45 -3.74 -1.39
CA CYS A 99 14.40 -2.73 -1.37
C CYS A 99 13.16 -3.27 -0.69
N CYS A 100 12.64 -2.52 0.27
CA CYS A 100 11.43 -2.86 1.01
C CYS A 100 10.40 -1.74 0.89
N LEU A 101 9.14 -2.12 0.70
CA LEU A 101 8.04 -1.20 0.84
C LEU A 101 7.61 -1.20 2.31
N MET A 102 7.61 -0.04 2.93
CA MET A 102 7.32 0.13 4.35
C MET A 102 5.99 0.84 4.52
N GLY A 103 5.16 0.29 5.37
CA GLY A 103 3.94 0.93 5.81
C GLY A 103 3.96 1.17 7.31
N LYS A 104 2.85 1.65 7.84
CA LYS A 104 2.66 1.99 9.24
C LYS A 104 1.88 0.88 9.95
N VAL A 105 2.32 0.49 11.12
CA VAL A 105 1.49 -0.26 12.06
C VAL A 105 0.74 0.74 12.89
N ASP A 106 -0.52 0.51 13.04
CA ASP A 106 -1.39 1.51 13.57
C ASP A 106 -1.53 1.44 15.09
N GLU A 107 -1.05 2.49 15.77
CA GLU A 107 -1.29 2.76 17.17
C GLU A 107 -1.92 4.16 17.34
N GLY A 108 -2.95 4.27 18.15
CA GLY A 108 -3.62 5.54 18.45
C GLY A 108 -4.99 5.69 17.78
N TYR A 109 -5.33 6.89 17.26
CA TYR A 109 -6.62 7.17 16.60
C TYR A 109 -6.91 6.23 15.42
N SER A 110 -5.89 5.74 14.83
CA SER A 110 -5.90 4.77 13.79
C SER A 110 -6.23 3.35 14.25
N ARG A 111 -6.40 3.11 15.54
CA ARG A 111 -6.99 1.86 16.07
C ARG A 111 -8.50 1.79 15.89
N ALA A 112 -9.12 2.80 15.30
CA ALA A 112 -10.54 2.71 15.00
C ALA A 112 -10.79 1.59 14.00
N ALA A 113 -11.66 0.67 14.33
CA ALA A 113 -12.27 -0.20 13.35
C ALA A 113 -13.20 0.64 12.47
N LEU A 114 -14.04 1.45 13.10
CA LEU A 114 -14.93 2.38 12.42
C LEU A 114 -14.81 3.78 13.04
N TYR A 115 -14.67 4.79 12.20
CA TYR A 115 -14.71 6.20 12.59
C TYR A 115 -15.75 6.95 11.76
N LEU A 116 -16.74 7.53 12.43
CA LEU A 116 -17.75 8.42 11.87
C LEU A 116 -17.71 9.76 12.62
N PRO A 117 -17.69 10.91 11.94
CA PRO A 117 -17.74 12.21 12.59
C PRO A 117 -19.04 12.41 13.38
N GLU A 118 -18.96 13.23 14.44
CA GLU A 118 -20.14 13.66 15.20
C GLU A 118 -21.11 14.45 14.33
N ARG A 119 -22.33 13.93 14.19
CA ARG A 119 -23.39 14.56 13.40
C ARG A 119 -24.74 14.65 14.15
N GLY A 120 -24.76 14.35 15.43
CA GLY A 120 -25.98 14.32 16.22
C GLY A 120 -26.93 13.18 15.82
N ARG A 121 -26.43 12.12 15.15
CA ARG A 121 -27.21 10.96 14.74
C ARG A 121 -26.71 9.70 15.42
N THR A 122 -27.61 8.75 15.61
CA THR A 122 -27.31 7.41 16.15
C THR A 122 -26.84 6.51 15.03
N LEU A 123 -25.79 5.73 15.25
CA LEU A 123 -25.40 4.66 14.34
C LEU A 123 -26.35 3.47 14.50
N SER A 124 -27.09 3.16 13.45
CA SER A 124 -28.00 2.00 13.41
C SER A 124 -27.25 0.77 12.90
N ILE A 125 -27.28 -0.34 13.65
CA ILE A 125 -26.63 -1.60 13.28
C ILE A 125 -27.71 -2.68 13.13
N ALA A 126 -27.71 -3.39 11.99
CA ALA A 126 -28.69 -4.41 11.69
C ALA A 126 -28.08 -5.62 10.95
N GLY A 127 -28.83 -6.71 10.89
CA GLY A 127 -28.45 -7.94 10.20
C GLY A 127 -27.20 -8.60 10.80
N LYS A 128 -26.42 -9.30 9.98
CA LYS A 128 -25.18 -10.00 10.39
C LYS A 128 -23.96 -9.07 10.41
N SER A 129 -24.12 -7.89 10.99
CA SER A 129 -23.06 -6.91 11.07
C SER A 129 -22.09 -7.22 12.21
N ARG A 130 -20.78 -6.98 11.97
CA ARG A 130 -19.72 -7.23 12.94
C ARG A 130 -18.73 -6.09 12.96
N ILE A 131 -18.44 -5.56 14.14
CA ILE A 131 -17.41 -4.54 14.35
C ILE A 131 -16.47 -5.05 15.44
N GLU A 132 -15.20 -5.26 15.10
CA GLU A 132 -14.15 -5.67 16.01
C GLU A 132 -13.09 -4.60 16.15
N GLY A 133 -12.98 -4.00 17.30
CA GLY A 133 -12.07 -2.91 17.63
C GLY A 133 -12.83 -1.64 18.02
N LYS A 134 -12.08 -0.55 18.20
CA LYS A 134 -12.67 0.70 18.69
C LYS A 134 -13.57 1.35 17.65
N LEU A 135 -14.75 1.77 18.13
CA LEU A 135 -15.77 2.47 17.37
C LEU A 135 -15.81 3.94 17.79
N TYR A 136 -15.41 4.83 16.90
CA TYR A 136 -15.49 6.27 17.11
C TYR A 136 -16.74 6.82 16.43
N ILE A 137 -17.71 7.30 17.24
CA ILE A 137 -18.99 7.81 16.76
C ILE A 137 -19.43 9.01 17.58
N GLY A 138 -20.52 9.64 17.14
CA GLY A 138 -21.17 10.73 17.87
C GLY A 138 -21.74 10.33 19.22
N GLY A 139 -22.07 11.35 20.00
CA GLY A 139 -22.59 11.17 21.38
C GLY A 139 -23.94 10.48 21.48
N GLN A 140 -24.67 10.30 20.37
CA GLN A 140 -25.97 9.59 20.35
C GLN A 140 -25.82 8.05 20.46
N GLY A 141 -24.58 7.52 20.25
CA GLY A 141 -24.27 6.12 20.45
C GLY A 141 -24.75 5.19 19.33
N VAL A 142 -25.01 3.92 19.69
CA VAL A 142 -25.38 2.83 18.78
C VAL A 142 -26.79 2.37 19.08
N ALA A 143 -27.59 2.11 18.05
CA ALA A 143 -28.88 1.44 18.14
C ALA A 143 -28.86 0.13 17.32
N TYR A 144 -29.26 -0.95 17.92
CA TYR A 144 -29.46 -2.23 17.23
C TYR A 144 -30.90 -2.29 16.73
N THR A 145 -31.06 -2.45 15.43
CA THR A 145 -32.34 -2.29 14.75
C THR A 145 -32.65 -3.45 13.81
N GLN A 146 -33.82 -3.38 13.21
CA GLN A 146 -34.29 -4.30 12.17
C GLN A 146 -34.33 -3.58 10.82
N VAL A 147 -33.86 -4.26 9.79
CA VAL A 147 -33.98 -3.83 8.39
C VAL A 147 -34.63 -4.93 7.59
N ARG A 148 -35.77 -4.64 6.91
CA ARG A 148 -36.59 -5.58 6.13
C ARG A 148 -37.06 -6.75 6.97
N SER A 149 -36.93 -7.33 7.76
CA SER A 149 -37.24 -8.51 8.58
C SER A 149 -36.01 -9.14 9.21
N GLU A 150 -34.82 -8.59 8.95
CA GLU A 150 -33.59 -9.06 9.56
C GLU A 150 -33.25 -8.19 10.79
N PHE A 151 -33.35 -8.80 11.96
CA PHE A 151 -32.86 -8.22 13.21
C PHE A 151 -31.34 -8.24 13.24
N PHE A 152 -30.76 -7.44 14.12
CA PHE A 152 -29.35 -7.57 14.42
C PHE A 152 -29.04 -8.97 14.97
N ASP A 153 -28.17 -9.71 14.28
CA ASP A 153 -27.74 -11.06 14.62
C ASP A 153 -26.20 -11.08 14.70
N GLY A 154 -25.65 -10.40 15.69
CA GLY A 154 -24.21 -10.27 15.91
C GLY A 154 -23.87 -10.08 17.38
N THR A 155 -22.58 -9.88 17.62
CA THR A 155 -22.11 -9.52 18.96
C THR A 155 -22.19 -8.00 19.13
N PRO A 156 -22.92 -7.48 20.12
CA PRO A 156 -22.95 -6.06 20.40
C PRO A 156 -21.55 -5.51 20.69
N VAL A 157 -21.28 -4.29 20.24
CA VAL A 157 -20.03 -3.60 20.53
C VAL A 157 -19.95 -3.34 22.03
N ALA A 158 -18.82 -3.71 22.65
CA ALA A 158 -18.64 -3.47 24.07
C ALA A 158 -18.63 -1.94 24.37
N PRO A 159 -19.30 -1.48 25.42
CA PRO A 159 -19.32 -0.05 25.77
C PRO A 159 -17.91 0.56 25.93
N SER A 160 -16.93 -0.22 26.36
CA SER A 160 -15.52 0.17 26.49
C SER A 160 -14.83 0.47 25.14
N ASP A 161 -15.38 -0.06 24.06
CA ASP A 161 -14.84 0.13 22.72
C ASP A 161 -15.52 1.27 21.97
N ILE A 162 -16.59 1.83 22.51
CA ILE A 162 -17.28 2.99 21.97
C ILE A 162 -16.58 4.26 22.48
N CYS A 163 -16.00 5.01 21.54
CA CYS A 163 -15.27 6.24 21.79
C CYS A 163 -16.01 7.41 21.12
N ARG A 164 -15.91 8.59 21.70
CA ARG A 164 -16.49 9.79 21.10
C ARG A 164 -15.61 10.30 19.94
N SER A 165 -16.22 10.53 18.80
CA SER A 165 -15.57 11.11 17.63
C SER A 165 -15.55 12.64 17.69
N GLY A 166 -14.67 13.26 16.89
CA GLY A 166 -14.71 14.69 16.64
C GLY A 166 -15.73 15.05 15.54
N ALA A 167 -15.91 16.35 15.31
CA ALA A 167 -16.84 16.87 14.30
C ALA A 167 -16.43 16.57 12.85
N MET A 168 -15.17 16.20 12.62
CA MET A 168 -14.60 15.91 11.30
C MET A 168 -13.76 14.63 11.33
N LEU A 169 -13.51 14.05 10.17
CA LEU A 169 -12.53 12.98 10.01
C LEU A 169 -11.12 13.47 10.37
N PRO A 170 -10.26 12.60 10.95
CA PRO A 170 -8.84 12.92 11.10
C PRO A 170 -8.22 13.28 9.75
N SER A 171 -7.65 14.48 9.66
CA SER A 171 -7.10 14.98 8.40
C SER A 171 -5.88 14.16 7.96
N PRO A 172 -5.73 13.91 6.66
CA PRO A 172 -4.50 13.35 6.11
C PRO A 172 -3.29 14.23 6.43
N ALA A 173 -2.15 13.59 6.54
CA ALA A 173 -0.89 14.27 6.76
C ALA A 173 -0.61 15.28 5.63
N PRO A 174 -0.27 16.55 5.94
CA PRO A 174 -0.04 17.59 4.93
C PRO A 174 1.01 17.19 3.88
N GLU A 175 2.05 16.49 4.31
CA GLU A 175 3.10 15.99 3.42
C GLU A 175 2.60 14.96 2.41
N ILE A 176 1.57 14.18 2.74
CA ILE A 176 0.91 13.25 1.80
C ILE A 176 0.08 14.04 0.80
N THR A 177 -0.70 15.01 1.28
CA THR A 177 -1.52 15.84 0.40
C THR A 177 -0.66 16.64 -0.57
N ALA A 178 0.47 17.19 -0.11
CA ALA A 178 1.43 17.89 -0.96
C ALA A 178 2.04 16.94 -2.01
N TYR A 179 2.50 15.76 -1.61
CA TYR A 179 3.06 14.76 -2.52
C TYR A 179 2.07 14.33 -3.62
N VAL A 180 0.82 14.06 -3.24
CA VAL A 180 -0.21 13.72 -4.24
C VAL A 180 -0.52 14.92 -5.14
N GLY A 181 -0.53 16.14 -4.60
CA GLY A 181 -0.66 17.37 -5.38
C GLY A 181 0.46 17.52 -6.42
N GLU A 182 1.70 17.16 -6.05
CA GLU A 182 2.83 17.14 -6.97
C GLU A 182 2.64 16.10 -8.08
N LEU A 183 2.20 14.89 -7.77
CA LEU A 183 1.93 13.85 -8.77
C LEU A 183 0.96 14.33 -9.87
N PHE A 184 -0.06 15.10 -9.49
CA PHE A 184 -1.02 15.66 -10.46
C PHE A 184 -0.52 16.90 -11.17
N ARG A 185 0.43 17.63 -10.58
CA ARG A 185 0.96 18.89 -11.13
C ARG A 185 1.98 18.67 -12.23
N TYR A 186 2.79 17.62 -12.11
CA TYR A 186 3.73 17.28 -13.17
C TYR A 186 2.97 17.09 -14.47
N ALA A 187 3.07 18.10 -15.34
CA ALA A 187 2.35 18.14 -16.59
C ALA A 187 2.69 16.88 -17.40
N ILE A 188 1.64 16.20 -17.87
CA ILE A 188 1.77 15.02 -18.70
C ILE A 188 2.62 15.31 -19.95
N GLU A 189 2.63 16.55 -20.40
CA GLU A 189 3.36 17.05 -21.56
C GLU A 189 4.88 16.95 -21.42
N GLU A 190 5.42 17.00 -20.20
CA GLU A 190 6.85 16.91 -19.94
C GLU A 190 7.39 15.47 -19.88
N TRP A 191 6.53 14.46 -19.81
CA TRP A 191 6.95 13.08 -19.66
C TRP A 191 7.10 12.39 -21.02
N PRO A 192 8.17 11.61 -21.21
CA PRO A 192 8.39 10.90 -22.48
C PRO A 192 7.29 9.86 -22.70
N GLU A 193 6.92 9.67 -23.97
CA GLU A 193 5.99 8.62 -24.36
C GLU A 193 6.60 7.23 -24.13
N ALA A 194 5.73 6.27 -23.77
CA ALA A 194 6.14 4.91 -23.51
C ALA A 194 6.20 4.11 -24.82
N GLU A 195 7.28 4.20 -25.55
CA GLU A 195 7.51 3.32 -26.71
C GLU A 195 8.05 1.95 -26.28
N ASN A 196 8.96 1.94 -25.31
CA ASN A 196 9.54 0.71 -24.75
C ASN A 196 9.76 0.87 -23.24
N PHE A 197 9.48 -0.18 -22.48
CA PHE A 197 9.76 -0.26 -21.05
C PHE A 197 11.05 -1.04 -20.85
N GLY A 198 12.07 -0.39 -20.27
CA GLY A 198 13.29 -1.03 -19.79
C GLY A 198 13.05 -1.89 -18.56
N GLN A 199 14.08 -2.55 -18.07
CA GLN A 199 14.03 -3.17 -16.75
C GLN A 199 14.40 -2.12 -15.70
N ALA A 200 13.41 -1.60 -14.96
CA ALA A 200 13.65 -0.73 -13.84
C ALA A 200 13.69 -1.54 -12.54
N THR A 201 14.68 -1.25 -11.70
CA THR A 201 14.79 -1.82 -10.36
C THR A 201 14.53 -0.75 -9.33
N PHE A 202 13.95 -1.11 -8.19
CA PHE A 202 13.70 -0.16 -7.09
C PHE A 202 15.00 0.44 -6.51
N ALA A 203 16.14 -0.15 -6.81
CA ALA A 203 17.46 0.40 -6.49
C ALA A 203 17.92 1.49 -7.49
N GLY A 204 17.19 1.70 -8.57
CA GLY A 204 17.48 2.68 -9.61
C GLY A 204 16.59 3.92 -9.53
N LEU A 205 16.63 4.70 -10.59
CA LEU A 205 15.79 5.89 -10.74
C LEU A 205 14.35 5.50 -11.02
N VAL A 206 13.43 6.36 -10.59
CA VAL A 206 12.00 6.25 -10.93
C VAL A 206 11.83 6.63 -12.40
N GLU A 207 11.15 5.80 -13.14
CA GLU A 207 10.83 6.05 -14.53
C GLU A 207 9.43 6.64 -14.67
N TYR A 208 9.36 7.84 -15.25
CA TYR A 208 8.11 8.53 -15.56
C TYR A 208 7.80 8.34 -17.05
N ARG A 209 6.59 7.86 -17.35
CA ARG A 209 6.17 7.59 -18.73
C ARG A 209 4.73 8.07 -18.96
N ARG A 210 4.52 8.70 -20.10
CA ARG A 210 3.17 8.97 -20.61
C ARG A 210 2.66 7.75 -21.35
N ILE A 211 1.41 7.41 -21.14
CA ILE A 211 0.72 6.27 -21.75
C ILE A 211 -0.58 6.71 -22.39
N GLY A 212 -1.06 5.93 -23.35
CA GLY A 212 -2.36 6.13 -23.98
C GLY A 212 -3.53 5.79 -23.05
N GLN A 213 -4.70 5.68 -23.63
CA GLN A 213 -5.95 5.43 -22.89
C GLN A 213 -6.15 3.95 -22.50
N GLU A 214 -5.33 3.04 -22.98
CA GLU A 214 -5.43 1.60 -22.71
C GLU A 214 -4.07 0.97 -22.45
N ILE A 215 -3.99 0.11 -21.44
CA ILE A 215 -2.88 -0.82 -21.22
C ILE A 215 -3.38 -2.23 -21.43
N LYS A 216 -2.73 -2.98 -22.33
CA LYS A 216 -3.07 -4.36 -22.68
C LYS A 216 -1.84 -5.25 -22.77
N ALA A 217 -1.99 -6.51 -22.33
CA ALA A 217 -0.98 -7.57 -22.44
C ALA A 217 0.43 -7.14 -21.96
N MET A 218 0.49 -6.25 -20.94
CA MET A 218 1.74 -5.67 -20.44
C MET A 218 2.17 -6.33 -19.14
N GLY A 219 3.45 -6.74 -19.08
CA GLY A 219 4.14 -7.14 -17.87
C GLY A 219 5.16 -6.09 -17.44
N LEU A 220 4.92 -5.40 -16.33
CA LEU A 220 5.80 -4.34 -15.84
C LEU A 220 6.05 -4.49 -14.34
N THR A 221 7.31 -4.51 -13.96
CA THR A 221 7.70 -4.57 -12.54
C THR A 221 8.78 -3.52 -12.29
N GLY A 222 8.59 -2.71 -11.26
CA GLY A 222 9.57 -1.70 -10.89
C GLY A 222 8.96 -0.34 -10.58
N PRO A 223 9.81 0.67 -10.29
CA PRO A 223 9.38 1.99 -9.87
C PRO A 223 8.97 2.85 -11.07
N TYR A 224 7.89 2.49 -11.72
CA TYR A 224 7.30 3.25 -12.81
C TYR A 224 6.16 4.14 -12.33
N VAL A 225 6.15 5.37 -12.84
CA VAL A 225 5.01 6.27 -12.73
C VAL A 225 4.42 6.47 -14.12
N LEU A 226 3.24 5.88 -14.33
CA LEU A 226 2.53 5.92 -15.60
C LEU A 226 1.45 6.99 -15.57
N CYS A 227 1.43 7.87 -16.55
CA CYS A 227 0.50 8.97 -16.61
C CYS A 227 -0.35 8.93 -17.88
N ALA A 228 -1.66 8.98 -17.73
CA ALA A 228 -2.60 9.14 -18.82
C ALA A 228 -3.29 10.50 -18.72
N ALA A 229 -3.56 11.11 -19.88
CA ALA A 229 -4.10 12.47 -19.96
C ALA A 229 -5.46 12.61 -19.29
N ASP A 230 -6.39 11.73 -19.60
CA ASP A 230 -7.77 11.78 -19.12
C ASP A 230 -8.21 10.44 -18.53
N SER A 231 -8.61 9.51 -19.37
CA SER A 231 -9.11 8.20 -18.95
C SER A 231 -8.12 7.08 -19.30
N LEU A 232 -8.02 6.10 -18.42
CA LEU A 232 -7.17 4.93 -18.59
C LEU A 232 -7.96 3.65 -18.32
N TYR A 233 -7.90 2.72 -19.24
CA TYR A 233 -8.38 1.36 -19.06
C TYR A 233 -7.21 0.38 -18.96
N ILE A 234 -7.16 -0.38 -17.87
CA ILE A 234 -6.14 -1.41 -17.64
C ILE A 234 -6.79 -2.76 -17.80
N ARG A 235 -6.41 -3.51 -18.81
CA ARG A 235 -6.98 -4.83 -19.07
C ARG A 235 -6.59 -5.86 -18.03
N GLY A 236 -7.44 -6.85 -17.82
CA GLY A 236 -7.21 -7.93 -16.86
C GLY A 236 -6.02 -8.84 -17.18
N ASP A 237 -5.54 -8.84 -18.42
CA ASP A 237 -4.36 -9.60 -18.85
C ASP A 237 -3.02 -8.95 -18.47
N CYS A 238 -3.03 -7.73 -17.94
CA CYS A 238 -1.83 -7.03 -17.50
C CYS A 238 -1.26 -7.59 -16.19
N ARG A 239 0.06 -7.47 -16.04
CA ARG A 239 0.81 -7.85 -14.82
C ARG A 239 1.66 -6.67 -14.39
N LEU A 240 1.11 -5.82 -13.51
CA LEU A 240 1.79 -4.63 -13.02
C LEU A 240 2.17 -4.81 -11.56
N ARG A 241 3.45 -4.53 -11.21
CA ARG A 241 3.95 -4.61 -9.84
C ARG A 241 4.83 -3.41 -9.48
N GLY A 242 4.48 -2.76 -8.37
CA GLY A 242 5.24 -1.61 -7.87
C GLY A 242 5.06 -0.35 -8.73
N VAL A 243 3.97 -0.26 -9.46
CA VAL A 243 3.69 0.82 -10.41
C VAL A 243 2.74 1.83 -9.78
N ILE A 244 3.02 3.11 -9.98
CA ILE A 244 2.09 4.21 -9.70
C ILE A 244 1.43 4.62 -11.01
N ILE A 245 0.10 4.82 -10.96
CA ILE A 245 -0.72 5.24 -12.09
C ILE A 245 -1.38 6.57 -11.76
N VAL A 246 -1.28 7.54 -12.65
CA VAL A 246 -1.90 8.86 -12.50
C VAL A 246 -2.76 9.15 -13.72
N ALA A 247 -4.05 9.45 -13.53
CA ALA A 247 -4.97 9.77 -14.62
C ALA A 247 -6.15 10.63 -14.15
N GLY A 248 -7.02 11.05 -15.07
CA GLY A 248 -8.30 11.66 -14.74
C GLY A 248 -9.27 10.62 -14.20
N LYS A 249 -9.49 9.54 -14.94
CA LYS A 249 -10.32 8.40 -14.57
C LYS A 249 -9.58 7.10 -14.85
N VAL A 250 -9.73 6.11 -13.96
CA VAL A 250 -9.10 4.80 -14.16
C VAL A 250 -10.15 3.70 -14.04
N ARG A 251 -10.13 2.78 -14.98
CA ARG A 251 -10.93 1.56 -14.95
C ARG A 251 -10.00 0.35 -15.04
N ILE A 252 -10.14 -0.58 -14.12
CA ILE A 252 -9.34 -1.81 -14.08
C ILE A 252 -10.24 -2.97 -14.48
N GLY A 253 -9.84 -3.67 -15.52
CA GLY A 253 -10.61 -4.73 -16.17
C GLY A 253 -10.66 -6.01 -15.35
N THR A 254 -11.68 -6.78 -15.64
CA THR A 254 -12.04 -8.04 -14.99
C THR A 254 -10.85 -9.00 -14.86
N GLY A 255 -10.65 -9.51 -13.65
CA GLY A 255 -9.63 -10.53 -13.37
C GLY A 255 -8.19 -10.01 -13.28
N PHE A 256 -7.96 -8.71 -13.32
CA PHE A 256 -6.64 -8.12 -13.11
C PHE A 256 -6.03 -8.57 -11.78
N LYS A 257 -4.72 -8.87 -11.80
CA LYS A 257 -3.94 -9.20 -10.59
C LYS A 257 -2.62 -8.45 -10.60
N GLY A 258 -2.40 -7.57 -9.63
CA GLY A 258 -1.18 -6.78 -9.55
C GLY A 258 -1.04 -5.98 -8.27
N ALA A 259 0.11 -5.31 -8.13
CA ALA A 259 0.39 -4.39 -7.03
C ALA A 259 0.59 -2.98 -7.61
N VAL A 260 -0.45 -2.15 -7.55
CA VAL A 260 -0.47 -0.82 -8.17
C VAL A 260 -1.08 0.21 -7.22
N GLN A 261 -0.55 1.41 -7.24
CA GLN A 261 -1.18 2.56 -6.58
C GLN A 261 -1.75 3.48 -7.64
N VAL A 262 -3.05 3.70 -7.60
CA VAL A 262 -3.80 4.47 -8.59
C VAL A 262 -4.21 5.80 -7.98
N PHE A 263 -3.81 6.89 -8.63
CA PHE A 263 -4.17 8.25 -8.28
C PHE A 263 -5.03 8.82 -9.41
N ALA A 264 -6.30 9.01 -9.15
CA ALA A 264 -7.22 9.58 -10.13
C ALA A 264 -7.80 10.92 -9.66
N ARG A 265 -8.12 11.79 -10.61
CA ARG A 265 -8.81 13.05 -10.30
C ARG A 265 -10.27 12.83 -9.98
N ASP A 266 -10.98 12.04 -10.79
CA ASP A 266 -12.43 11.97 -10.75
C ASP A 266 -12.97 10.62 -10.29
N ALA A 267 -12.50 9.50 -10.88
CA ALA A 267 -13.09 8.21 -10.60
C ALA A 267 -12.11 7.04 -10.76
N ILE A 268 -12.31 6.02 -9.94
CA ILE A 268 -11.67 4.71 -10.10
C ILE A 268 -12.77 3.65 -10.06
N GLY A 269 -12.81 2.79 -11.09
CA GLY A 269 -13.68 1.63 -11.16
C GLY A 269 -12.89 0.34 -11.26
N LEU A 270 -13.17 -0.60 -10.38
CA LEU A 270 -12.69 -1.97 -10.50
C LEU A 270 -13.84 -2.83 -11.07
N GLU A 271 -13.57 -3.55 -12.12
CA GLU A 271 -14.50 -4.57 -12.63
C GLU A 271 -14.47 -5.81 -11.73
N GLU A 272 -15.14 -6.88 -12.11
CA GLU A 272 -15.25 -8.09 -11.32
C GLU A 272 -13.90 -8.82 -11.14
N ARG A 273 -13.71 -9.47 -9.99
CA ARG A 273 -12.58 -10.34 -9.70
C ARG A 273 -11.20 -9.68 -9.83
N VAL A 274 -11.13 -8.37 -9.63
CA VAL A 274 -9.87 -7.64 -9.57
C VAL A 274 -9.19 -7.90 -8.22
N VAL A 275 -7.91 -8.26 -8.24
CA VAL A 275 -7.08 -8.48 -7.04
C VAL A 275 -5.92 -7.49 -7.03
N LEU A 276 -6.03 -6.49 -6.18
CA LEU A 276 -4.95 -5.58 -5.88
C LEU A 276 -4.16 -6.13 -4.69
N GLN A 277 -2.92 -6.54 -4.96
CA GLN A 277 -2.02 -7.16 -3.99
C GLN A 277 -1.47 -6.16 -2.97
N ALA A 278 -0.81 -6.64 -1.91
CA ALA A 278 -0.22 -5.83 -0.86
C ALA A 278 0.65 -4.66 -1.41
N GLY A 279 0.52 -3.49 -0.77
CA GLY A 279 1.15 -2.25 -1.24
C GLY A 279 0.38 -1.52 -2.34
N SER A 280 -0.80 -2.01 -2.70
CA SER A 280 -1.70 -1.32 -3.63
C SER A 280 -2.48 -0.20 -2.95
N GLY A 281 -3.11 0.64 -3.76
CA GLY A 281 -3.98 1.67 -3.25
C GLY A 281 -4.75 2.41 -4.33
N LEU A 282 -5.87 2.95 -3.93
CA LEU A 282 -6.76 3.75 -4.75
C LEU A 282 -6.93 5.12 -4.09
N TRP A 283 -6.63 6.17 -4.83
CA TRP A 283 -6.77 7.54 -4.35
C TRP A 283 -7.53 8.39 -5.36
N VAL A 284 -8.61 9.01 -4.92
CA VAL A 284 -9.33 10.01 -5.70
C VAL A 284 -9.33 11.34 -4.97
N ASN A 285 -8.84 12.40 -5.64
CA ASN A 285 -8.79 13.75 -5.10
C ASN A 285 -8.83 14.76 -6.24
N GLY A 286 -9.98 14.94 -6.84
CA GLY A 286 -10.08 15.77 -8.02
C GLY A 286 -10.78 17.11 -7.82
N GLY A 287 -10.68 17.93 -8.85
CA GLY A 287 -11.31 19.25 -8.92
C GLY A 287 -12.74 19.25 -9.43
N THR A 288 -13.28 18.11 -9.89
CA THR A 288 -14.62 18.02 -10.48
C THR A 288 -15.71 17.75 -9.45
N ARG A 289 -16.97 17.85 -9.87
CA ARG A 289 -18.11 17.72 -8.98
C ARG A 289 -18.28 16.35 -8.35
N TRP A 290 -17.91 15.28 -9.07
CA TRP A 290 -18.13 13.90 -8.61
C TRP A 290 -16.81 13.18 -8.48
N ARG A 291 -16.59 12.59 -7.32
CA ARG A 291 -15.43 11.77 -7.00
C ARG A 291 -15.90 10.43 -6.55
N SER A 292 -15.43 9.38 -7.18
CA SER A 292 -15.93 8.06 -6.84
C SER A 292 -14.87 6.97 -6.93
N VAL A 293 -14.96 6.03 -5.99
CA VAL A 293 -14.33 4.71 -6.11
C VAL A 293 -15.43 3.66 -6.05
N ARG A 294 -15.48 2.80 -7.05
CA ARG A 294 -16.43 1.69 -7.10
C ARG A 294 -15.67 0.38 -7.27
N LEU A 295 -15.91 -0.55 -6.36
CA LEU A 295 -15.42 -1.92 -6.46
C LEU A 295 -16.49 -2.77 -7.15
N GLY A 296 -16.05 -3.69 -8.03
CA GLY A 296 -16.91 -4.72 -8.61
C GLY A 296 -17.02 -5.94 -7.69
N GLU A 297 -17.84 -6.90 -8.12
CA GLU A 297 -18.05 -8.14 -7.38
C GLU A 297 -16.77 -8.98 -7.28
N ASN A 298 -16.58 -9.62 -6.13
CA ASN A 298 -15.44 -10.48 -5.83
C ASN A 298 -14.07 -9.77 -5.98
N CYS A 299 -14.04 -8.45 -5.81
CA CYS A 299 -12.80 -7.70 -5.77
C CYS A 299 -12.12 -7.82 -4.42
N ARG A 300 -10.78 -7.80 -4.46
CA ARG A 300 -9.94 -7.73 -3.26
C ARG A 300 -8.91 -6.62 -3.40
N VAL A 301 -8.81 -5.78 -2.37
CA VAL A 301 -7.83 -4.71 -2.29
C VAL A 301 -6.99 -4.89 -1.03
N ASP A 302 -5.70 -5.21 -1.17
CA ASP A 302 -4.76 -5.29 -0.06
C ASP A 302 -3.93 -3.99 0.00
N GLY A 303 -4.42 -3.02 0.79
CA GLY A 303 -3.77 -1.71 0.92
C GLY A 303 -4.73 -0.60 1.35
N TYR A 304 -5.00 0.38 0.49
CA TYR A 304 -5.86 1.49 0.86
C TYR A 304 -6.84 1.91 -0.22
N VAL A 305 -7.96 2.47 0.23
CA VAL A 305 -8.93 3.20 -0.60
C VAL A 305 -9.14 4.57 0.04
N VAL A 306 -8.87 5.64 -0.71
CA VAL A 306 -9.02 7.00 -0.24
C VAL A 306 -9.85 7.79 -1.23
N VAL A 307 -10.98 8.33 -0.77
CA VAL A 307 -11.84 9.23 -1.53
C VAL A 307 -11.88 10.56 -0.78
N ARG A 308 -11.28 11.59 -1.36
CA ARG A 308 -11.20 12.92 -0.74
C ARG A 308 -12.40 13.76 -1.12
N GLY A 309 -13.01 14.37 -0.11
CA GLY A 309 -14.00 15.43 -0.28
C GLY A 309 -13.37 16.76 -0.70
N ASN A 310 -14.19 17.79 -0.81
CA ASN A 310 -13.69 19.17 -0.95
C ASN A 310 -13.21 19.66 0.43
N THR A 311 -11.98 20.14 0.52
CA THR A 311 -11.41 20.67 1.76
C THR A 311 -12.14 21.94 2.24
N GLU A 312 -12.78 22.67 1.33
CA GLU A 312 -13.56 23.86 1.65
C GLU A 312 -14.99 23.53 2.12
N GLN A 313 -15.47 22.33 1.81
CA GLN A 313 -16.77 21.82 2.25
C GLN A 313 -16.59 20.43 2.85
N PRO A 314 -16.29 20.35 4.15
CA PRO A 314 -16.25 19.07 4.85
C PRO A 314 -17.57 18.32 4.65
N GLN A 315 -17.48 17.03 4.34
CA GLN A 315 -18.64 16.19 4.08
C GLN A 315 -19.30 16.43 2.70
N SER A 316 -18.48 16.64 1.69
CA SER A 316 -18.93 16.81 0.33
C SER A 316 -19.81 15.62 -0.13
N PRO A 317 -21.07 15.84 -0.49
CA PRO A 317 -21.94 14.79 -1.01
C PRO A 317 -21.46 14.23 -2.37
N TYR A 318 -20.42 14.82 -2.91
CA TYR A 318 -19.84 14.42 -4.20
C TYR A 318 -18.70 13.41 -4.10
N ALA A 319 -18.29 13.04 -2.90
CA ALA A 319 -17.31 11.97 -2.67
C ALA A 319 -18.04 10.67 -2.33
N HIS A 320 -17.98 9.69 -3.22
CA HIS A 320 -18.70 8.42 -3.08
C HIS A 320 -17.77 7.22 -3.11
N TYR A 321 -18.00 6.31 -2.21
CA TYR A 321 -17.39 4.98 -2.23
C TYR A 321 -18.48 3.91 -2.26
N HIS A 322 -18.33 2.92 -3.14
CA HIS A 322 -19.21 1.77 -3.20
C HIS A 322 -18.43 0.46 -3.15
N GLN A 323 -18.78 -0.41 -2.21
CA GLN A 323 -18.22 -1.74 -2.03
C GLN A 323 -19.34 -2.78 -1.98
N PRO A 324 -19.44 -3.71 -2.95
CA PRO A 324 -20.44 -4.77 -2.94
C PRO A 324 -20.15 -5.81 -1.85
N SER A 325 -21.12 -6.66 -1.55
CA SER A 325 -21.07 -7.64 -0.46
C SER A 325 -19.98 -8.70 -0.62
N SER A 326 -19.61 -9.03 -1.85
CA SER A 326 -18.55 -10.00 -2.14
C SER A 326 -17.14 -9.41 -2.18
N ALA A 327 -16.99 -8.09 -2.04
CA ALA A 327 -15.68 -7.44 -2.09
C ALA A 327 -15.05 -7.33 -0.69
N VAL A 328 -13.72 -7.44 -0.66
CA VAL A 328 -12.90 -7.36 0.56
C VAL A 328 -11.83 -6.31 0.41
N VAL A 329 -11.72 -5.42 1.39
CA VAL A 329 -10.59 -4.49 1.51
C VAL A 329 -9.79 -4.83 2.76
N ARG A 330 -8.48 -5.07 2.60
CA ARG A 330 -7.53 -5.30 3.70
C ARG A 330 -6.65 -4.10 3.87
N GLY A 331 -6.92 -3.30 4.89
CA GLY A 331 -6.16 -2.08 5.18
C GLY A 331 -7.05 -0.90 5.53
N LEU A 332 -6.87 0.21 4.84
CA LEU A 332 -7.55 1.46 5.15
C LEU A 332 -8.59 1.81 4.09
N VAL A 333 -9.82 2.05 4.53
CA VAL A 333 -10.84 2.75 3.75
C VAL A 333 -11.05 4.12 4.39
N TYR A 334 -10.77 5.18 3.64
CA TYR A 334 -10.95 6.56 4.07
C TYR A 334 -11.79 7.33 3.04
N VAL A 335 -12.99 7.71 3.41
CA VAL A 335 -13.94 8.38 2.54
C VAL A 335 -14.40 9.68 3.18
N ASP A 336 -13.92 10.80 2.66
CA ASP A 336 -14.35 12.13 3.10
C ASP A 336 -15.66 12.51 2.38
N GLY A 337 -16.68 11.70 2.59
CA GLY A 337 -17.98 11.78 1.93
C GLY A 337 -18.85 10.58 2.29
N ILE A 338 -19.59 10.08 1.31
CA ILE A 338 -20.57 9.01 1.48
C ILE A 338 -19.95 7.65 1.15
N ALA A 339 -20.05 6.70 2.08
CA ALA A 339 -19.62 5.32 1.91
C ALA A 339 -20.80 4.34 1.93
N ASP A 340 -21.05 3.66 0.80
CA ASP A 340 -21.94 2.50 0.69
C ASP A 340 -21.09 1.24 0.77
N VAL A 341 -20.91 0.73 1.98
CA VAL A 341 -20.13 -0.47 2.26
C VAL A 341 -21.07 -1.63 2.54
N ARG A 342 -20.94 -2.73 1.82
CA ARG A 342 -21.75 -3.94 2.00
C ARG A 342 -20.91 -5.19 2.21
N GLY A 343 -19.60 -5.09 2.02
CA GLY A 343 -18.65 -6.19 2.10
C GLY A 343 -17.85 -6.18 3.40
N VAL A 344 -16.65 -6.74 3.31
CA VAL A 344 -15.74 -6.90 4.46
C VAL A 344 -14.61 -5.88 4.38
N VAL A 345 -14.33 -5.21 5.48
CA VAL A 345 -13.14 -4.39 5.68
C VAL A 345 -12.27 -5.04 6.78
N GLU A 346 -11.19 -5.69 6.37
CA GLU A 346 -10.19 -6.22 7.30
C GLU A 346 -9.16 -5.13 7.61
N GLY A 347 -9.52 -4.21 8.49
CA GLY A 347 -8.69 -3.05 8.79
C GLY A 347 -9.49 -1.92 9.43
N SER A 348 -9.46 -0.73 8.84
CA SER A 348 -10.11 0.45 9.38
C SER A 348 -10.97 1.15 8.33
N LEU A 349 -12.18 1.55 8.73
CA LEU A 349 -13.13 2.30 7.93
C LEU A 349 -13.34 3.69 8.54
N TYR A 350 -12.97 4.72 7.79
CA TYR A 350 -13.24 6.13 8.11
C TYR A 350 -14.20 6.66 7.05
N ALA A 351 -15.37 7.08 7.43
CA ALA A 351 -16.35 7.60 6.50
C ALA A 351 -16.97 8.90 7.03
N GLY A 352 -17.17 9.86 6.16
CA GLY A 352 -17.92 11.06 6.49
C GLY A 352 -19.37 10.72 6.82
N GLU A 353 -19.98 9.84 6.06
CA GLU A 353 -21.32 9.31 6.26
C GLU A 353 -21.41 7.87 5.73
N LEU A 354 -22.09 7.00 6.47
CA LEU A 354 -22.48 5.69 5.96
C LEU A 354 -23.86 5.80 5.33
N CYS A 355 -24.02 5.26 4.12
CA CYS A 355 -25.31 5.19 3.46
C CYS A 355 -25.53 3.80 2.89
N HIS A 356 -26.66 3.23 3.20
CA HIS A 356 -27.10 2.02 2.55
C HIS A 356 -28.18 2.35 1.49
N PHE A 357 -27.85 2.14 0.23
CA PHE A 357 -28.80 2.35 -0.89
C PHE A 357 -29.60 1.08 -1.13
N ALA A 358 -30.90 1.16 -1.00
CA ALA A 358 -31.85 0.09 -1.26
C ALA A 358 -32.84 0.51 -2.34
N SER A 359 -33.62 -0.44 -2.86
CA SER A 359 -34.67 -0.15 -3.83
C SER A 359 -35.74 0.80 -3.31
N GLU A 360 -35.97 0.77 -1.99
CA GLU A 360 -36.99 1.56 -1.29
C GLU A 360 -36.49 2.98 -0.94
N GLY A 361 -35.19 3.24 -1.07
CA GLY A 361 -34.60 4.54 -0.69
C GLY A 361 -33.18 4.41 -0.13
N TYR A 362 -32.73 5.47 0.51
CA TYR A 362 -31.42 5.49 1.13
C TYR A 362 -31.53 5.65 2.63
N TYR A 363 -30.71 4.91 3.35
CA TYR A 363 -30.65 4.91 4.80
C TYR A 363 -29.32 5.47 5.27
N ALA A 364 -29.34 6.62 5.94
CA ALA A 364 -28.16 7.25 6.50
C ALA A 364 -27.75 6.62 7.82
N ASP A 365 -26.45 6.56 8.10
CA ASP A 365 -25.85 6.01 9.31
C ASP A 365 -26.35 4.59 9.65
N LEU A 366 -26.57 3.79 8.58
CA LEU A 366 -26.95 2.39 8.69
C LEU A 366 -25.78 1.47 8.35
N PHE A 367 -25.45 0.59 9.31
CA PHE A 367 -24.46 -0.47 9.18
C PHE A 367 -25.19 -1.80 9.07
N TYR A 368 -25.35 -2.31 7.84
CA TYR A 368 -26.21 -3.45 7.55
C TYR A 368 -25.48 -4.53 6.76
N ASN A 369 -25.36 -5.72 7.35
CA ASN A 369 -24.64 -6.87 6.78
C ASN A 369 -23.18 -6.57 6.40
N VAL A 370 -22.51 -5.75 7.19
CA VAL A 370 -21.12 -5.31 6.97
C VAL A 370 -20.23 -5.87 8.07
N SER A 371 -19.03 -6.26 7.71
CA SER A 371 -18.02 -6.68 8.68
C SER A 371 -16.82 -5.74 8.62
N VAL A 372 -16.49 -5.12 9.76
CA VAL A 372 -15.24 -4.39 9.95
C VAL A 372 -14.49 -5.04 11.10
N CYS A 373 -13.37 -5.69 10.78
CA CYS A 373 -12.55 -6.37 11.77
C CYS A 373 -11.09 -6.00 11.56
N ARG A 374 -10.38 -5.79 12.66
CA ARG A 374 -8.94 -5.52 12.60
C ARG A 374 -8.17 -6.84 12.56
N SER A 375 -7.38 -7.02 11.51
CA SER A 375 -6.48 -8.17 11.40
C SER A 375 -5.11 -7.82 11.98
N PRO A 376 -4.55 -8.61 12.89
CA PRO A 376 -3.16 -8.47 13.32
C PRO A 376 -2.22 -8.58 12.12
N GLY A 377 -1.34 -7.62 11.96
CA GLY A 377 -0.39 -7.62 10.83
C GLY A 377 -0.82 -6.79 9.63
N THR A 378 -2.01 -6.21 9.64
CA THR A 378 -2.40 -5.23 8.62
C THR A 378 -1.42 -4.05 8.61
N VAL A 379 -0.92 -3.73 7.42
CA VAL A 379 -0.01 -2.62 7.20
C VAL A 379 -0.77 -1.48 6.55
N TYR A 380 -0.73 -0.33 7.18
CA TYR A 380 -1.46 0.86 6.75
C TYR A 380 -0.57 1.84 5.97
N PRO A 381 -1.14 2.66 5.09
CA PRO A 381 -0.43 3.77 4.47
C PRO A 381 -0.12 4.86 5.49
N PHE A 382 0.84 5.73 5.18
CA PHE A 382 1.17 6.92 6.00
C PHE A 382 0.17 8.06 5.80
N LEU A 383 -1.13 7.77 5.83
CA LEU A 383 -2.17 8.75 5.55
C LEU A 383 -2.43 9.70 6.72
N ILE A 384 -2.61 9.17 7.92
CA ILE A 384 -3.01 9.93 9.10
C ILE A 384 -1.78 10.13 10.00
N LYS A 385 -1.62 11.33 10.56
CA LYS A 385 -0.56 11.62 11.55
C LYS A 385 -0.73 10.74 12.80
N GLY A 386 0.37 10.34 13.39
CA GLY A 386 0.39 9.58 14.65
C GLY A 386 1.76 8.93 14.86
N PRO A 387 1.95 8.19 15.95
CA PRO A 387 3.18 7.46 16.20
C PRO A 387 3.53 6.60 14.99
N VAL A 388 4.80 6.53 14.65
CA VAL A 388 5.25 5.82 13.46
C VAL A 388 6.00 4.56 13.88
N GLU A 389 5.26 3.49 14.05
CA GLU A 389 5.83 2.15 14.02
C GLU A 389 5.75 1.64 12.58
N ARG A 390 6.85 1.12 12.05
CA ARG A 390 6.96 0.71 10.66
C ARG A 390 6.92 -0.81 10.53
N ARG A 391 6.36 -1.27 9.43
CA ARG A 391 6.39 -2.69 9.06
C ARG A 391 6.55 -2.83 7.54
N GLU A 392 7.28 -3.86 7.13
CA GLU A 392 7.41 -4.22 5.72
C GLU A 392 6.05 -4.70 5.17
N VAL A 393 5.68 -4.21 4.00
CA VAL A 393 4.50 -4.64 3.24
C VAL A 393 4.87 -5.92 2.49
N LYS A 394 4.21 -7.03 2.80
CA LYS A 394 4.48 -8.36 2.22
C LYS A 394 3.35 -8.82 1.33
#